data_f7b521458875df0b25b789cf23c7b136
#
_entry.id   f7b521458875df0b25b789cf23c7b136
#
_cell.length_a   1.000
_cell.length_b   1.000
_cell.length_c   1.000
_cell.angle_alpha   90.00
_cell.angle_beta   90.00
_cell.angle_gamma   90.00
#
_symmetry.space_group_name_H-M   'P 1'
#
loop_
_entity.id
_entity.type
_entity.pdbx_description
1 polymer ?
#
loop_
_entity_poly.entity_id
_entity_poly.type
_entity_poly.pdbx_seq_one_letter_code
_entity_poly.pdbx_strand_id
1 'polypeptide(L)'
;SASGTSEGMFISNQPPVRGMPEISSRYEGLGVGFAPYLQPPGPGVIRWTVGEPGFDTPPAVIEAAIKGLEDGNTKYTRGAGSMELCQAVSDYLAKHHSVAVSADDVVITPGAKQALLYSFLITTMPGDEAILLAPSWASYEPMLELIGAVPVNVPVRRDDFHPDLDAIRAAVTDRTRMILVNSPCNPTGAVFTPDELQAIVDIAVEHDLWIVSDEIYARL
;
A
#
# COMPACT_ATOMS: atom_id res chain seq x y z
N SER A 1 -14.40 7.35 -34.69
CA SER A 1 -13.02 6.99 -34.35
C SER A 1 -12.29 8.23 -33.83
N ALA A 2 -12.16 8.36 -32.53
CA ALA A 2 -11.29 9.34 -31.89
C ALA A 2 -10.50 8.58 -30.82
N SER A 3 -9.26 8.27 -31.15
CA SER A 3 -8.26 7.77 -30.21
C SER A 3 -7.79 8.94 -29.34
N GLY A 4 -8.38 9.10 -28.17
CA GLY A 4 -7.90 10.02 -27.16
C GLY A 4 -6.76 9.36 -26.38
N THR A 5 -5.54 9.72 -26.66
CA THR A 5 -4.37 9.45 -25.85
C THR A 5 -4.52 10.22 -24.54
N SER A 6 -4.58 9.50 -23.41
CA SER A 6 -4.53 10.09 -22.07
C SER A 6 -3.14 10.64 -21.82
N GLU A 7 -2.96 11.95 -22.06
CA GLU A 7 -1.71 12.65 -21.69
C GLU A 7 -1.57 12.72 -20.18
N GLY A 8 -0.48 12.17 -19.67
CA GLY A 8 -0.16 12.12 -18.23
C GLY A 8 0.03 13.52 -17.65
N MET A 9 -0.68 13.80 -16.56
CA MET A 9 -0.89 15.13 -15.94
C MET A 9 0.27 15.61 -15.03
N PHE A 10 1.46 15.03 -15.11
CA PHE A 10 2.60 15.47 -14.31
C PHE A 10 3.87 15.83 -15.07
N ILE A 11 3.86 15.66 -16.37
CA ILE A 11 4.93 16.20 -17.21
C ILE A 11 4.30 17.38 -17.93
N SER A 12 4.72 18.59 -17.58
CA SER A 12 4.22 19.82 -18.23
C SER A 12 4.36 19.69 -19.74
N ASN A 13 3.32 20.01 -20.51
CA ASN A 13 3.36 20.16 -21.99
C ASN A 13 4.29 21.31 -22.45
N GLN A 14 5.23 21.72 -21.61
CA GLN A 14 6.25 22.68 -22.04
C GLN A 14 7.32 21.92 -22.84
N PRO A 15 7.77 22.46 -23.95
CA PRO A 15 8.87 21.87 -24.71
C PRO A 15 10.08 21.70 -23.78
N PRO A 16 10.84 20.59 -23.92
CA PRO A 16 11.99 20.36 -23.07
C PRO A 16 12.93 21.55 -23.09
N VAL A 17 13.27 22.04 -21.91
CA VAL A 17 14.28 23.10 -21.77
C VAL A 17 15.58 22.56 -22.35
N ARG A 18 16.14 23.23 -23.35
CA ARG A 18 17.34 22.79 -24.07
C ARG A 18 18.45 22.48 -23.06
N GLY A 19 18.87 21.20 -23.03
CA GLY A 19 19.96 20.74 -22.15
C GLY A 19 19.53 20.08 -20.84
N MET A 20 18.23 19.86 -20.57
CA MET A 20 17.83 19.00 -19.48
C MET A 20 17.93 17.51 -19.86
N PRO A 21 18.47 16.65 -18.97
CA PRO A 21 18.42 15.22 -19.17
C PRO A 21 16.97 14.71 -19.27
N GLU A 22 16.77 13.66 -20.06
CA GLU A 22 15.47 12.99 -20.12
C GLU A 22 15.13 12.34 -18.76
N ILE A 23 13.84 12.35 -18.40
CA ILE A 23 13.35 11.59 -17.26
C ILE A 23 13.52 10.09 -17.57
N SER A 24 13.91 9.32 -16.60
CA SER A 24 14.07 7.87 -16.75
C SER A 24 12.82 7.24 -17.35
N SER A 25 12.99 6.44 -18.39
CA SER A 25 11.91 5.66 -19.04
C SER A 25 11.17 4.71 -18.07
N ARG A 26 11.73 4.46 -16.88
CA ARG A 26 11.08 3.74 -15.79
C ARG A 26 9.72 4.33 -15.42
N TYR A 27 9.50 5.63 -15.63
CA TYR A 27 8.25 6.31 -15.34
C TYR A 27 7.28 6.36 -16.53
N GLU A 28 7.73 5.91 -17.71
CA GLU A 28 6.88 5.82 -18.87
C GLU A 28 5.87 4.68 -18.68
N GLY A 29 4.58 5.01 -18.84
CA GLY A 29 3.50 4.02 -18.70
C GLY A 29 3.01 3.76 -17.27
N LEU A 30 3.66 4.29 -16.23
CA LEU A 30 3.09 4.24 -14.89
C LEU A 30 1.77 5.02 -14.87
N GLY A 31 0.73 4.38 -14.34
CA GLY A 31 -0.60 4.97 -14.25
C GLY A 31 -0.61 6.30 -13.49
N VAL A 32 -1.53 7.18 -13.86
CA VAL A 32 -1.68 8.53 -13.24
C VAL A 32 -2.09 8.50 -11.75
N GLY A 33 -2.21 7.34 -11.14
CA GLY A 33 -2.57 7.18 -9.74
C GLY A 33 -3.92 7.85 -9.40
N PHE A 34 -3.99 8.53 -8.25
CA PHE A 34 -5.21 9.15 -7.74
C PHE A 34 -5.52 10.54 -8.33
N ALA A 35 -4.63 11.15 -9.09
CA ALA A 35 -4.80 12.52 -9.57
C ALA A 35 -6.13 12.78 -10.31
N PRO A 36 -6.64 11.89 -11.18
CA PRO A 36 -7.93 12.08 -11.84
C PRO A 36 -9.11 12.09 -10.86
N TYR A 37 -8.98 11.37 -9.74
CA TYR A 37 -10.05 11.26 -8.74
C TYR A 37 -10.09 12.44 -7.75
N LEU A 38 -9.06 13.28 -7.73
CA LEU A 38 -9.00 14.48 -6.88
C LEU A 38 -9.67 15.70 -7.52
N GLN A 39 -9.99 15.65 -8.81
CA GLN A 39 -10.68 16.76 -9.48
C GLN A 39 -12.10 16.94 -8.91
N PRO A 40 -12.58 18.18 -8.77
CA PRO A 40 -13.94 18.43 -8.30
C PRO A 40 -14.97 17.71 -9.18
N PRO A 41 -15.97 17.04 -8.60
CA PRO A 41 -17.03 16.43 -9.38
C PRO A 41 -17.87 17.50 -10.06
N GLY A 42 -18.45 17.16 -11.23
CA GLY A 42 -19.43 18.02 -11.89
C GLY A 42 -20.67 18.26 -11.02
N PRO A 43 -21.50 19.25 -11.38
CA PRO A 43 -22.73 19.55 -10.65
C PRO A 43 -23.65 18.33 -10.51
N GLY A 44 -24.14 18.03 -9.31
CA GLY A 44 -25.06 16.94 -9.03
C GLY A 44 -24.40 15.55 -8.94
N VAL A 45 -23.09 15.44 -9.09
CA VAL A 45 -22.35 14.17 -8.95
C VAL A 45 -21.94 13.97 -7.49
N ILE A 46 -22.36 12.85 -6.89
CA ILE A 46 -21.88 12.38 -5.60
C ILE A 46 -20.58 11.59 -5.84
N ARG A 47 -19.48 12.03 -5.22
CA ARG A 47 -18.18 11.38 -5.36
C ARG A 47 -17.91 10.42 -4.21
N TRP A 48 -17.59 9.16 -4.54
CA TRP A 48 -17.20 8.11 -3.60
C TRP A 48 -15.81 7.55 -3.91
N THR A 49 -15.00 8.32 -4.64
CA THR A 49 -13.69 7.85 -5.15
C THR A 49 -12.53 8.05 -4.16
N VAL A 50 -12.70 8.96 -3.20
CA VAL A 50 -11.68 9.22 -2.16
C VAL A 50 -12.37 9.12 -0.80
N GLY A 51 -11.86 8.24 0.05
CA GLY A 51 -12.33 8.07 1.43
C GLY A 51 -11.50 8.93 2.38
N GLU A 52 -12.15 9.92 2.98
CA GLU A 52 -11.58 10.72 4.06
C GLU A 52 -12.56 10.75 5.24
N PRO A 53 -12.09 10.71 6.50
CA PRO A 53 -12.97 10.90 7.66
C PRO A 53 -13.71 12.22 7.56
N GLY A 54 -15.03 12.22 7.81
CA GLY A 54 -15.86 13.41 7.81
C GLY A 54 -15.77 14.24 9.10
N PHE A 55 -14.79 13.97 9.96
CA PHE A 55 -14.56 14.64 11.25
C PHE A 55 -13.10 15.05 11.38
N ASP A 56 -12.86 16.08 12.19
CA ASP A 56 -11.53 16.62 12.44
C ASP A 56 -10.68 15.69 13.32
N THR A 57 -9.36 15.94 13.29
CA THR A 57 -8.41 15.27 14.18
C THR A 57 -8.83 15.46 15.65
N PRO A 58 -8.83 14.41 16.49
CA PRO A 58 -9.19 14.53 17.90
C PRO A 58 -8.37 15.59 18.63
N PRO A 59 -9.00 16.41 19.50
CA PRO A 59 -8.31 17.51 20.21
C PRO A 59 -7.04 17.06 20.95
N ALA A 60 -7.07 15.91 21.62
CA ALA A 60 -5.90 15.37 22.33
C ALA A 60 -4.69 15.12 21.40
N VAL A 61 -4.92 14.74 20.14
CA VAL A 61 -3.84 14.55 19.15
C VAL A 61 -3.27 15.90 18.73
N ILE A 62 -4.15 16.91 18.52
CA ILE A 62 -3.74 18.27 18.18
C ILE A 62 -2.90 18.88 19.31
N GLU A 63 -3.38 18.79 20.55
CA GLU A 63 -2.69 19.29 21.75
C GLU A 63 -1.31 18.63 21.92
N ALA A 64 -1.22 17.30 21.73
CA ALA A 64 0.04 16.59 21.80
C ALA A 64 1.04 17.04 20.71
N ALA A 65 0.56 17.32 19.50
CA ALA A 65 1.39 17.82 18.42
C ALA A 65 1.92 19.23 18.72
N ILE A 66 1.06 20.14 19.21
CA ILE A 66 1.45 21.50 19.63
C ILE A 66 2.50 21.42 20.74
N LYS A 67 2.22 20.60 21.78
CA LYS A 67 3.17 20.41 22.87
C LYS A 67 4.51 19.86 22.39
N GLY A 68 4.52 18.91 21.46
CA GLY A 68 5.76 18.38 20.88
C GLY A 68 6.60 19.45 20.19
N LEU A 69 5.96 20.40 19.50
CA LEU A 69 6.64 21.56 18.89
C LEU A 69 7.20 22.52 19.95
N GLU A 70 6.41 22.85 20.98
CA GLU A 70 6.81 23.73 22.09
C GLU A 70 7.98 23.13 22.90
N ASP A 71 7.96 21.81 23.11
CA ASP A 71 9.03 21.07 23.79
C ASP A 71 10.31 20.94 22.92
N GLY A 72 10.29 21.40 21.68
CA GLY A 72 11.44 21.36 20.77
C GLY A 72 11.70 19.99 20.13
N ASN A 73 10.70 19.11 20.07
CA ASN A 73 10.78 17.80 19.40
C ASN A 73 10.81 17.94 17.86
N THR A 74 11.76 18.76 17.39
CA THR A 74 11.92 19.14 15.98
C THR A 74 13.30 18.77 15.44
N LYS A 75 14.00 17.85 16.10
CA LYS A 75 15.33 17.39 15.74
C LYS A 75 15.27 16.07 14.99
N TYR A 76 16.43 15.65 14.46
CA TYR A 76 16.55 14.34 13.84
C TYR A 76 16.20 13.22 14.81
N THR A 77 15.44 12.24 14.32
CA THR A 77 15.17 10.98 14.99
C THR A 77 16.07 9.87 14.44
N ARG A 78 15.99 8.67 15.01
CA ARG A 78 16.52 7.45 14.39
C ARG A 78 15.90 7.27 12.99
N GLY A 79 16.59 6.58 12.08
CA GLY A 79 16.06 6.24 10.76
C GLY A 79 14.77 5.41 10.81
N ALA A 80 14.57 4.62 11.86
CA ALA A 80 13.36 3.84 12.09
C ALA A 80 12.22 4.63 12.79
N GLY A 81 12.45 5.87 13.21
CA GLY A 81 11.49 6.67 13.99
C GLY A 81 11.91 6.87 15.45
N SER A 82 11.15 7.65 16.22
CA SER A 82 11.44 7.81 17.65
C SER A 82 11.21 6.49 18.39
N MET A 83 12.04 6.22 19.40
CA MET A 83 11.94 4.97 20.17
C MET A 83 10.59 4.90 20.91
N GLU A 84 10.11 6.03 21.42
CA GLU A 84 8.83 6.11 22.12
C GLU A 84 7.66 5.69 21.21
N LEU A 85 7.67 6.13 19.95
CA LEU A 85 6.64 5.75 18.99
C LEU A 85 6.77 4.28 18.58
N CYS A 86 8.00 3.80 18.33
CA CYS A 86 8.24 2.38 18.03
C CYS A 86 7.78 1.48 19.18
N GLN A 87 8.03 1.88 20.44
CA GLN A 87 7.56 1.15 21.61
C GLN A 87 6.03 1.17 21.73
N ALA A 88 5.41 2.33 21.48
CA ALA A 88 3.95 2.44 21.49
C ALA A 88 3.28 1.54 20.43
N VAL A 89 3.90 1.39 19.25
CA VAL A 89 3.43 0.46 18.20
C VAL A 89 3.61 -1.00 18.66
N SER A 90 4.77 -1.35 19.24
CA SER A 90 5.02 -2.68 19.80
C SER A 90 3.97 -3.05 20.86
N ASP A 91 3.72 -2.15 21.82
CA ASP A 91 2.72 -2.34 22.87
C ASP A 91 1.29 -2.47 22.31
N TYR A 92 0.98 -1.67 21.27
CA TYR A 92 -0.30 -1.75 20.56
C TYR A 92 -0.51 -3.11 19.89
N LEU A 93 0.49 -3.62 19.17
CA LEU A 93 0.43 -4.93 18.52
C LEU A 93 0.28 -6.06 19.52
N ALA A 94 1.03 -6.02 20.62
CA ALA A 94 0.91 -7.01 21.70
C ALA A 94 -0.48 -6.99 22.32
N LYS A 95 -1.02 -5.79 22.61
CA LYS A 95 -2.31 -5.63 23.28
C LYS A 95 -3.52 -5.98 22.42
N HIS A 96 -3.49 -5.60 21.15
CA HIS A 96 -4.68 -5.64 20.28
C HIS A 96 -4.65 -6.75 19.23
N HIS A 97 -3.47 -7.28 18.91
CA HIS A 97 -3.29 -8.31 17.89
C HIS A 97 -2.61 -9.56 18.43
N SER A 98 -2.21 -9.57 19.70
CA SER A 98 -1.45 -10.69 20.31
C SER A 98 -0.13 -11.00 19.57
N VAL A 99 0.44 -9.99 18.91
CA VAL A 99 1.70 -10.09 18.19
C VAL A 99 2.81 -9.43 19.01
N ALA A 100 3.80 -10.21 19.42
CA ALA A 100 4.96 -9.73 20.15
C ALA A 100 6.07 -9.37 19.17
N VAL A 101 6.35 -8.07 19.00
CA VAL A 101 7.49 -7.55 18.24
C VAL A 101 8.33 -6.64 19.11
N SER A 102 9.63 -6.59 18.88
CA SER A 102 10.50 -5.60 19.53
C SER A 102 10.26 -4.21 18.94
N ALA A 103 10.42 -3.17 19.76
CA ALA A 103 10.44 -1.80 19.24
C ALA A 103 11.54 -1.57 18.19
N ASP A 104 12.59 -2.38 18.20
CA ASP A 104 13.67 -2.32 17.19
C ASP A 104 13.25 -2.95 15.84
N ASP A 105 12.20 -3.77 15.80
CA ASP A 105 11.63 -4.34 14.58
C ASP A 105 10.56 -3.43 13.95
N VAL A 106 10.28 -2.28 14.58
CA VAL A 106 9.29 -1.31 14.11
C VAL A 106 9.96 -0.19 13.33
N VAL A 107 9.43 0.09 12.14
CA VAL A 107 9.86 1.22 11.30
C VAL A 107 8.66 2.15 11.08
N ILE A 108 8.80 3.40 11.47
CA ILE A 108 7.79 4.45 11.28
C ILE A 108 8.02 5.12 9.91
N THR A 109 6.95 5.25 9.13
CA THR A 109 6.98 5.88 7.82
C THR A 109 5.94 6.98 7.70
N PRO A 110 6.11 7.95 6.78
CA PRO A 110 5.07 8.94 6.44
C PRO A 110 3.91 8.27 5.68
N GLY A 111 3.07 7.52 6.41
CA GLY A 111 1.93 6.78 5.89
C GLY A 111 2.26 5.38 5.35
N ALA A 112 1.21 4.56 5.21
CA ALA A 112 1.30 3.15 4.80
C ALA A 112 1.88 2.96 3.39
N LYS A 113 1.68 3.92 2.48
CA LYS A 113 2.21 3.82 1.11
C LYS A 113 3.75 3.67 1.09
N GLN A 114 4.46 4.42 1.92
CA GLN A 114 5.91 4.30 2.01
C GLN A 114 6.33 3.01 2.70
N ALA A 115 5.59 2.56 3.72
CA ALA A 115 5.82 1.27 4.36
C ALA A 115 5.70 0.12 3.35
N LEU A 116 4.66 0.14 2.52
CA LEU A 116 4.45 -0.85 1.45
C LEU A 116 5.59 -0.84 0.43
N LEU A 117 6.00 0.34 -0.04
CA LEU A 117 7.12 0.43 -0.97
C LEU A 117 8.42 -0.15 -0.38
N TYR A 118 8.69 0.10 0.90
CA TYR A 118 9.85 -0.48 1.59
C TYR A 118 9.69 -2.00 1.74
N SER A 119 8.49 -2.49 2.08
CA SER A 119 8.22 -3.92 2.15
C SER A 119 8.46 -4.60 0.80
N PHE A 120 8.00 -4.00 -0.30
CA PHE A 120 8.23 -4.54 -1.65
C PHE A 120 9.72 -4.55 -2.01
N LEU A 121 10.45 -3.46 -1.71
CA LEU A 121 11.90 -3.37 -1.97
C LEU A 121 12.73 -4.43 -1.24
N ILE A 122 12.31 -4.86 -0.05
CA ILE A 122 13.06 -5.85 0.74
C ILE A 122 12.62 -7.29 0.47
N THR A 123 11.42 -7.50 -0.09
CA THR A 123 10.86 -8.83 -0.34
C THR A 123 10.96 -9.27 -1.80
N THR A 124 11.20 -8.36 -2.73
CA THR A 124 11.27 -8.66 -4.17
C THR A 124 12.47 -7.99 -4.84
N MET A 125 12.94 -8.61 -5.91
CA MET A 125 13.95 -8.07 -6.81
C MET A 125 13.36 -7.83 -8.21
N PRO A 126 14.02 -7.07 -9.09
CA PRO A 126 13.57 -6.94 -10.48
C PRO A 126 13.39 -8.30 -11.16
N GLY A 127 12.20 -8.54 -11.71
CA GLY A 127 11.80 -9.80 -12.35
C GLY A 127 11.11 -10.80 -11.42
N ASP A 128 11.14 -10.59 -10.09
CA ASP A 128 10.37 -11.40 -9.16
C ASP A 128 8.87 -11.09 -9.27
N GLU A 129 8.05 -12.07 -8.98
CA GLU A 129 6.60 -11.98 -9.04
C GLU A 129 6.00 -11.75 -7.63
N ALA A 130 5.02 -10.84 -7.58
CA ALA A 130 4.23 -10.56 -6.38
C ALA A 130 2.74 -10.81 -6.67
N ILE A 131 2.12 -11.72 -5.94
CA ILE A 131 0.69 -12.04 -6.07
C ILE A 131 -0.13 -10.94 -5.39
N LEU A 132 -1.08 -10.37 -6.15
CA LEU A 132 -2.08 -9.41 -5.70
C LEU A 132 -3.46 -10.02 -5.84
N LEU A 133 -4.29 -9.96 -4.80
CA LEU A 133 -5.68 -10.42 -4.84
C LEU A 133 -6.55 -9.33 -5.46
N ALA A 134 -7.02 -9.54 -6.68
CA ALA A 134 -7.72 -8.54 -7.49
C ALA A 134 -9.26 -8.69 -7.42
N PRO A 135 -10.02 -7.57 -7.33
CA PRO A 135 -9.55 -6.19 -7.40
C PRO A 135 -8.82 -5.73 -6.14
N SER A 136 -7.77 -4.95 -6.31
CA SER A 136 -6.89 -4.46 -5.24
C SER A 136 -6.74 -2.93 -5.29
N TRP A 137 -6.11 -2.36 -4.27
CA TRP A 137 -5.82 -0.93 -4.28
C TRP A 137 -4.88 -0.55 -5.44
N ALA A 138 -5.32 0.42 -6.23
CA ALA A 138 -4.70 0.80 -7.50
C ALA A 138 -3.23 1.26 -7.42
N SER A 139 -2.68 1.43 -6.21
CA SER A 139 -1.27 1.83 -6.06
C SER A 139 -0.31 0.64 -5.90
N TYR A 140 -0.79 -0.59 -5.67
CA TYR A 140 0.11 -1.73 -5.50
C TYR A 140 0.89 -2.05 -6.77
N GLU A 141 0.20 -2.21 -7.90
CA GLU A 141 0.83 -2.51 -9.19
C GLU A 141 1.90 -1.49 -9.57
N PRO A 142 1.59 -0.17 -9.62
CA PRO A 142 2.60 0.82 -10.02
C PRO A 142 3.81 0.86 -9.09
N MET A 143 3.65 0.55 -7.80
CA MET A 143 4.78 0.48 -6.87
C MET A 143 5.68 -0.73 -7.15
N LEU A 144 5.10 -1.90 -7.47
CA LEU A 144 5.85 -3.09 -7.85
C LEU A 144 6.57 -2.88 -9.18
N GLU A 145 5.87 -2.36 -10.20
CA GLU A 145 6.46 -2.04 -11.50
C GLU A 145 7.60 -1.04 -11.39
N LEU A 146 7.46 -0.01 -10.54
CA LEU A 146 8.50 1.00 -10.30
C LEU A 146 9.83 0.39 -9.83
N ILE A 147 9.77 -0.66 -9.04
CA ILE A 147 10.96 -1.36 -8.54
C ILE A 147 11.41 -2.51 -9.46
N GLY A 148 10.66 -2.77 -10.55
CA GLY A 148 10.95 -3.80 -11.54
C GLY A 148 10.39 -5.19 -11.18
N ALA A 149 9.59 -5.30 -10.13
CA ALA A 149 8.87 -6.53 -9.81
C ALA A 149 7.65 -6.68 -10.72
N VAL A 150 7.15 -7.89 -10.87
CA VAL A 150 6.03 -8.25 -11.74
C VAL A 150 4.77 -8.49 -10.90
N PRO A 151 3.76 -7.64 -10.96
CA PRO A 151 2.49 -7.89 -10.30
C PRO A 151 1.75 -9.04 -11.00
N VAL A 152 1.30 -10.03 -10.22
CA VAL A 152 0.49 -11.16 -10.68
C VAL A 152 -0.89 -11.04 -10.06
N ASN A 153 -1.86 -10.55 -10.84
CA ASN A 153 -3.23 -10.36 -10.39
C ASN A 153 -3.98 -11.70 -10.36
N VAL A 154 -4.34 -12.14 -9.16
CA VAL A 154 -5.18 -13.32 -8.95
C VAL A 154 -6.59 -12.86 -8.61
N PRO A 155 -7.60 -13.15 -9.45
CA PRO A 155 -8.97 -12.76 -9.17
C PRO A 155 -9.49 -13.42 -7.89
N VAL A 156 -10.14 -12.63 -7.03
CA VAL A 156 -10.96 -13.16 -5.93
C VAL A 156 -12.27 -13.75 -6.46
N ARG A 157 -12.97 -14.53 -5.66
CA ARG A 157 -14.29 -15.06 -6.01
C ARG A 157 -15.26 -13.91 -6.31
N ARG A 158 -16.12 -14.07 -7.32
CA ARG A 158 -16.98 -12.99 -7.81
C ARG A 158 -18.23 -12.75 -6.97
N ASP A 159 -18.65 -13.73 -6.21
CA ASP A 159 -19.87 -13.73 -5.43
C ASP A 159 -19.73 -13.05 -4.06
N ASP A 160 -18.55 -13.13 -3.46
CA ASP A 160 -18.28 -12.63 -2.10
C ASP A 160 -17.00 -11.82 -1.96
N PHE A 161 -16.19 -11.74 -3.02
CA PHE A 161 -14.86 -11.09 -3.03
C PHE A 161 -13.84 -11.68 -2.05
N HIS A 162 -14.03 -12.93 -1.63
CA HIS A 162 -13.07 -13.66 -0.82
C HIS A 162 -11.99 -14.34 -1.68
N PRO A 163 -10.83 -14.72 -1.11
CA PRO A 163 -9.73 -15.30 -1.87
C PRO A 163 -10.12 -16.64 -2.51
N ASP A 164 -9.70 -16.83 -3.76
CA ASP A 164 -9.73 -18.11 -4.45
C ASP A 164 -8.39 -18.82 -4.21
N LEU A 165 -8.38 -19.73 -3.24
CA LEU A 165 -7.16 -20.42 -2.79
C LEU A 165 -6.55 -21.30 -3.89
N ASP A 166 -7.38 -21.90 -4.74
CA ASP A 166 -6.89 -22.71 -5.86
C ASP A 166 -6.24 -21.83 -6.93
N ALA A 167 -6.83 -20.66 -7.21
CA ALA A 167 -6.25 -19.70 -8.12
C ALA A 167 -4.93 -19.12 -7.59
N ILE A 168 -4.83 -18.87 -6.27
CA ILE A 168 -3.58 -18.42 -5.63
C ILE A 168 -2.49 -19.49 -5.81
N ARG A 169 -2.78 -20.77 -5.51
CA ARG A 169 -1.82 -21.87 -5.71
C ARG A 169 -1.37 -22.00 -7.15
N ALA A 170 -2.31 -21.91 -8.09
CA ALA A 170 -2.02 -22.01 -9.52
C ALA A 170 -1.17 -20.84 -10.05
N ALA A 171 -1.20 -19.69 -9.38
CA ALA A 171 -0.43 -18.51 -9.77
C ALA A 171 1.03 -18.53 -9.26
N VAL A 172 1.37 -19.42 -8.32
CA VAL A 172 2.74 -19.54 -7.80
C VAL A 172 3.66 -20.13 -8.85
N THR A 173 4.79 -19.46 -9.07
CA THR A 173 5.89 -19.90 -9.96
C THR A 173 7.22 -19.84 -9.22
N ASP A 174 8.28 -20.31 -9.86
CA ASP A 174 9.65 -20.22 -9.32
C ASP A 174 10.14 -18.77 -9.10
N ARG A 175 9.44 -17.78 -9.70
CA ARG A 175 9.74 -16.36 -9.53
C ARG A 175 8.88 -15.69 -8.48
N THR A 176 7.83 -16.31 -7.98
CA THR A 176 6.98 -15.76 -6.95
C THR A 176 7.77 -15.59 -5.65
N ARG A 177 7.69 -14.43 -5.03
CA ARG A 177 8.37 -14.12 -3.76
C ARG A 177 7.44 -13.62 -2.68
N MET A 178 6.28 -13.09 -3.05
CA MET A 178 5.41 -12.41 -2.12
C MET A 178 3.93 -12.60 -2.47
N ILE A 179 3.09 -12.69 -1.43
CA ILE A 179 1.64 -12.54 -1.53
C ILE A 179 1.25 -11.29 -0.71
N LEU A 180 0.53 -10.35 -1.34
CA LEU A 180 -0.03 -9.20 -0.65
C LEU A 180 -1.46 -9.53 -0.19
N VAL A 181 -1.70 -9.35 1.10
CA VAL A 181 -3.02 -9.49 1.73
C VAL A 181 -3.48 -8.11 2.22
N ASN A 182 -4.67 -7.68 1.80
CA ASN A 182 -5.33 -6.49 2.32
C ASN A 182 -6.71 -6.89 2.85
N SER A 183 -6.86 -6.90 4.17
CA SER A 183 -8.11 -7.27 4.84
C SER A 183 -8.29 -6.44 6.13
N PRO A 184 -9.36 -5.64 6.22
CA PRO A 184 -10.43 -5.40 5.24
C PRO A 184 -9.91 -4.82 3.92
N CYS A 185 -10.50 -5.24 2.80
CA CYS A 185 -9.98 -4.98 1.46
C CYS A 185 -10.47 -3.66 0.85
N ASN A 186 -9.59 -2.90 0.27
CA ASN A 186 -9.92 -1.82 -0.66
C ASN A 186 -9.71 -2.34 -2.10
N PRO A 187 -10.74 -2.38 -2.99
CA PRO A 187 -12.01 -1.62 -2.90
C PRO A 187 -13.23 -2.42 -2.44
N THR A 188 -13.14 -3.73 -2.18
CA THR A 188 -14.31 -4.60 -2.04
C THR A 188 -15.01 -4.53 -0.69
N GLY A 189 -14.29 -4.12 0.36
CA GLY A 189 -14.76 -4.18 1.75
C GLY A 189 -14.77 -5.59 2.34
N ALA A 190 -14.32 -6.61 1.61
CA ALA A 190 -14.28 -7.98 2.10
C ALA A 190 -13.32 -8.11 3.30
N VAL A 191 -13.75 -8.86 4.30
CA VAL A 191 -12.93 -9.21 5.48
C VAL A 191 -12.68 -10.71 5.43
N PHE A 192 -11.44 -11.10 5.18
CA PHE A 192 -11.09 -12.51 5.06
C PHE A 192 -11.21 -13.23 6.39
N THR A 193 -11.72 -14.45 6.34
CA THR A 193 -11.89 -15.28 7.53
C THR A 193 -10.54 -15.78 8.07
N PRO A 194 -10.45 -16.15 9.35
CA PRO A 194 -9.23 -16.75 9.90
C PRO A 194 -8.77 -18.01 9.13
N ASP A 195 -9.72 -18.84 8.68
CA ASP A 195 -9.40 -20.05 7.91
C ASP A 195 -8.81 -19.72 6.53
N GLU A 196 -9.33 -18.69 5.86
CA GLU A 196 -8.80 -18.23 4.58
C GLU A 196 -7.40 -17.61 4.75
N LEU A 197 -7.21 -16.80 5.79
CA LEU A 197 -5.89 -16.25 6.12
C LEU A 197 -4.89 -17.36 6.43
N GLN A 198 -5.30 -18.37 7.23
CA GLN A 198 -4.45 -19.53 7.52
C GLN A 198 -4.09 -20.29 6.24
N ALA A 199 -5.05 -20.51 5.35
CA ALA A 199 -4.78 -21.19 4.08
C ALA A 199 -3.80 -20.41 3.17
N ILE A 200 -3.86 -19.07 3.18
CA ILE A 200 -2.86 -18.23 2.50
C ILE A 200 -1.48 -18.37 3.15
N VAL A 201 -1.43 -18.41 4.49
CA VAL A 201 -0.17 -18.66 5.23
C VAL A 201 0.40 -20.03 4.86
N ASP A 202 -0.44 -21.07 4.79
CA ASP A 202 0.00 -22.43 4.43
C ASP A 202 0.59 -22.46 3.03
N ILE A 203 -0.02 -21.76 2.05
CA ILE A 203 0.53 -21.61 0.71
C ILE A 203 1.89 -20.90 0.75
N ALA A 204 1.99 -19.81 1.49
CA ALA A 204 3.23 -19.04 1.60
C ALA A 204 4.37 -19.87 2.23
N VAL A 205 4.07 -20.66 3.26
CA VAL A 205 5.04 -21.56 3.91
C VAL A 205 5.47 -22.68 2.95
N GLU A 206 4.52 -23.30 2.24
CA GLU A 206 4.79 -24.37 1.28
C GLU A 206 5.77 -23.93 0.18
N HIS A 207 5.70 -22.65 -0.23
CA HIS A 207 6.47 -22.12 -1.36
C HIS A 207 7.57 -21.13 -0.95
N ASP A 208 7.86 -20.96 0.36
CA ASP A 208 8.86 -20.03 0.90
C ASP A 208 8.63 -18.57 0.44
N LEU A 209 7.37 -18.10 0.56
CA LEU A 209 6.94 -16.77 0.15
C LEU A 209 6.79 -15.83 1.34
N TRP A 210 7.06 -14.55 1.12
CA TRP A 210 6.71 -13.49 2.04
C TRP A 210 5.21 -13.21 2.00
N ILE A 211 4.62 -12.91 3.16
CA ILE A 211 3.29 -12.30 3.24
C ILE A 211 3.49 -10.84 3.66
N VAL A 212 2.98 -9.92 2.84
CA VAL A 212 2.85 -8.51 3.20
C VAL A 212 1.38 -8.25 3.54
N SER A 213 1.09 -7.93 4.80
CA SER A 213 -0.26 -7.64 5.27
C SER A 213 -0.48 -6.13 5.34
N ASP A 214 -1.39 -5.61 4.52
CA ASP A 214 -1.86 -4.22 4.60
C ASP A 214 -3.13 -4.17 5.45
N GLU A 215 -2.98 -3.68 6.67
CA GLU A 215 -4.04 -3.64 7.69
C GLU A 215 -4.54 -2.21 7.95
N ILE A 216 -4.45 -1.32 6.97
CA ILE A 216 -4.85 0.10 7.09
C ILE A 216 -6.29 0.26 7.59
N TYR A 217 -7.16 -0.70 7.29
CA TYR A 217 -8.58 -0.70 7.66
C TYR A 217 -8.94 -1.55 8.88
N ALA A 218 -7.96 -2.09 9.62
CA ALA A 218 -8.20 -3.00 10.73
C ALA A 218 -9.08 -2.42 11.88
N ARG A 219 -9.31 -1.11 11.88
CA ARG A 219 -10.12 -0.40 12.88
C ARG A 219 -11.41 0.22 12.35
N LEU A 220 -11.79 -0.06 11.12
CA LEU A 220 -13.04 0.40 10.50
C LEU A 220 -14.15 -0.63 10.60
#